data_9a8178541b7b1bb8e95de554c7165592
#
_entry.id   9a8178541b7b1bb8e95de554c7165592
#
_cell.length_a   1.000
_cell.length_b   1.000
_cell.length_c   1.000
_cell.angle_alpha   90.00
_cell.angle_beta   90.00
_cell.angle_gamma   90.00
#
_symmetry.space_group_name_H-M   'P 1'
#
loop_
_entity.id
_entity.type
_entity.pdbx_description
1 polymer ?
#
loop_
_entity_poly.entity_id
_entity_poly.type
_entity_poly.pdbx_seq_one_letter_code
_entity_poly.pdbx_strand_id
1 'polypeptide(L)'
;MMDLAKNQSPQKQISLVGGWQARKRYDKLIFLSPDSARTAFSAFSEELELNKWVTLPYHGRIGLFHSDNAFSKELPKNALSVVIKDETAYMPITVRSRRSGDKIVLNKDQPFTKKVSRLFVDKKIPDEERRKACIVTDGEGRILWVPGYAQSVWLSENDNEQTCYRLIYIK
;
A
#
# COMPACT_ATOMS: atom_id res chain seq x y z
N MET A 1 6.85 -25.66 21.79
CA MET A 1 7.54 -24.66 20.95
C MET A 1 8.34 -25.27 19.80
N MET A 2 9.07 -26.35 19.99
CA MET A 2 9.88 -27.01 18.93
C MET A 2 9.06 -27.48 17.72
N ASP A 3 7.80 -27.90 17.92
CA ASP A 3 6.94 -28.41 16.83
C ASP A 3 6.48 -27.32 15.84
N LEU A 4 6.41 -26.07 16.27
CA LEU A 4 6.00 -24.98 15.39
C LEU A 4 7.08 -24.65 14.34
N ALA A 5 8.36 -24.71 14.73
CA ALA A 5 9.48 -24.42 13.86
C ALA A 5 9.71 -25.50 12.80
N LYS A 6 9.44 -26.76 13.16
CA LYS A 6 9.62 -27.93 12.27
C LYS A 6 8.44 -28.19 11.32
N ASN A 7 7.29 -27.55 11.55
CA ASN A 7 6.09 -27.79 10.74
C ASN A 7 6.26 -27.18 9.35
N GLN A 8 6.01 -27.95 8.29
CA GLN A 8 6.12 -27.53 6.89
C GLN A 8 4.99 -26.60 6.43
N SER A 9 3.93 -26.42 7.24
CA SER A 9 2.87 -25.47 6.90
C SER A 9 3.40 -24.03 6.87
N PRO A 10 3.15 -23.25 5.80
CA PRO A 10 3.71 -21.91 5.63
C PRO A 10 3.16 -20.90 6.65
N GLN A 11 2.03 -21.21 7.29
CA GLN A 11 1.41 -20.37 8.31
C GLN A 11 0.80 -21.25 9.41
N LYS A 12 1.27 -21.08 10.63
CA LYS A 12 0.70 -21.69 11.84
C LYS A 12 0.81 -20.72 13.02
N GLN A 13 -0.19 -20.73 13.88
CA GLN A 13 -0.24 -19.89 15.08
C GLN A 13 -0.52 -20.77 16.30
N ILE A 14 0.15 -20.47 17.41
CA ILE A 14 -0.12 -21.04 18.72
C ILE A 14 -0.24 -19.92 19.75
N SER A 15 -1.13 -20.11 20.71
CA SER A 15 -1.23 -19.24 21.89
C SER A 15 -0.22 -19.69 22.94
N LEU A 16 0.44 -18.72 23.58
CA LEU A 16 1.39 -18.91 24.64
C LEU A 16 0.81 -18.40 25.96
N VAL A 17 1.46 -18.73 27.07
CA VAL A 17 1.11 -18.24 28.40
C VAL A 17 1.13 -16.71 28.44
N GLY A 18 0.22 -16.09 29.20
CA GLY A 18 0.14 -14.63 29.31
C GLY A 18 -0.47 -13.93 28.11
N GLY A 19 -1.19 -14.67 27.24
CA GLY A 19 -1.87 -14.08 26.05
C GLY A 19 -0.95 -13.79 24.88
N TRP A 20 0.32 -14.14 24.96
CA TRP A 20 1.25 -14.07 23.84
C TRP A 20 0.87 -15.06 22.74
N GLN A 21 1.23 -14.75 21.51
CA GLN A 21 1.03 -15.62 20.35
C GLN A 21 2.36 -15.82 19.62
N ALA A 22 2.70 -17.07 19.29
CA ALA A 22 3.78 -17.36 18.36
C ALA A 22 3.17 -17.73 17.00
N ARG A 23 3.64 -17.04 15.97
CA ARG A 23 3.15 -17.17 14.60
C ARG A 23 4.30 -17.55 13.69
N LYS A 24 4.23 -18.72 13.06
CA LYS A 24 5.17 -19.05 11.97
C LYS A 24 4.68 -18.42 10.69
N ARG A 25 5.59 -17.75 9.98
CA ARG A 25 5.34 -17.21 8.66
C ARG A 25 6.56 -17.45 7.78
N TYR A 26 6.39 -18.35 6.83
CA TYR A 26 7.48 -18.82 6.00
C TYR A 26 8.66 -19.30 6.86
N ASP A 27 9.82 -18.67 6.73
CA ASP A 27 11.07 -18.92 7.46
C ASP A 27 11.20 -18.17 8.80
N LYS A 28 10.18 -17.35 9.18
CA LYS A 28 10.21 -16.50 10.37
C LYS A 28 9.25 -16.97 11.45
N LEU A 29 9.70 -16.91 12.71
CA LEU A 29 8.89 -17.01 13.91
C LEU A 29 8.67 -15.61 14.49
N ILE A 30 7.41 -15.21 14.63
CA ILE A 30 7.00 -13.89 15.13
C ILE A 30 6.29 -14.11 16.47
N PHE A 31 6.74 -13.40 17.50
CA PHE A 31 6.08 -13.35 18.79
C PHE A 31 5.27 -12.06 18.88
N LEU A 32 3.99 -12.20 19.19
CA LEU A 32 3.05 -11.10 19.32
C LEU A 32 2.62 -10.99 20.78
N SER A 33 2.78 -9.79 21.34
CA SER A 33 2.25 -9.50 22.69
C SER A 33 0.72 -9.42 22.67
N PRO A 34 0.04 -9.58 23.82
CA PRO A 34 -1.41 -9.41 23.93
C PRO A 34 -1.89 -8.06 23.35
N ASP A 35 -1.13 -7.00 23.56
CA ASP A 35 -1.47 -5.65 23.10
C ASP A 35 -1.30 -5.50 21.58
N SER A 36 -0.30 -6.12 20.99
CA SER A 36 -0.11 -6.10 19.53
C SER A 36 -1.21 -6.88 18.77
N ALA A 37 -1.83 -7.86 19.43
CA ALA A 37 -2.98 -8.59 18.86
C ALA A 37 -4.28 -7.74 18.87
N ARG A 38 -4.34 -6.71 19.70
CA ARG A 38 -5.50 -5.83 19.90
C ARG A 38 -5.47 -4.56 19.04
N THR A 39 -4.42 -4.29 18.30
CA THR A 39 -4.39 -3.12 17.40
C THR A 39 -5.46 -3.29 16.33
N ALA A 40 -6.65 -2.83 16.62
CA ALA A 40 -7.75 -2.80 15.67
C ALA A 40 -7.36 -1.87 14.52
N PHE A 41 -7.15 -2.43 13.34
CA PHE A 41 -6.95 -1.64 12.13
C PHE A 41 -8.30 -1.00 11.77
N SER A 42 -8.47 0.27 12.08
CA SER A 42 -9.61 1.03 11.60
C SER A 42 -9.46 1.30 10.10
N ALA A 43 -10.55 1.13 9.37
CA ALA A 43 -10.58 1.53 7.98
C ALA A 43 -10.59 3.05 7.89
N PHE A 44 -9.90 3.59 6.90
CA PHE A 44 -9.88 5.01 6.60
C PHE A 44 -10.12 5.24 5.10
N SER A 45 -10.54 6.44 4.75
CA SER A 45 -10.68 6.91 3.38
C SER A 45 -10.61 8.43 3.39
N GLU A 46 -9.61 8.99 2.71
CA GLU A 46 -9.34 10.43 2.65
C GLU A 46 -9.15 10.86 1.21
N GLU A 47 -9.76 11.96 0.82
CA GLU A 47 -9.52 12.60 -0.47
C GLU A 47 -8.20 13.39 -0.44
N LEU A 48 -7.41 13.26 -1.49
CA LEU A 48 -6.15 13.99 -1.61
C LEU A 48 -6.40 15.36 -2.25
N GLU A 49 -6.23 16.40 -1.47
CA GLU A 49 -6.22 17.76 -1.97
C GLU A 49 -4.86 18.12 -2.57
N LEU A 50 -4.87 18.92 -3.64
CA LEU A 50 -3.65 19.36 -4.30
C LEU A 50 -2.75 20.17 -3.36
N ASN A 51 -1.46 19.87 -3.41
CA ASN A 51 -0.40 20.49 -2.60
C ASN A 51 -0.56 20.33 -1.08
N LYS A 52 -1.29 19.28 -0.65
CA LYS A 52 -1.45 18.95 0.76
C LYS A 52 -0.97 17.52 1.06
N TRP A 53 -0.48 17.36 2.29
CA TRP A 53 -0.14 16.06 2.86
C TRP A 53 -1.29 15.50 3.68
N VAL A 54 -1.56 14.22 3.50
CA VAL A 54 -2.43 13.41 4.37
C VAL A 54 -1.56 12.46 5.17
N THR A 55 -1.66 12.51 6.50
CA THR A 55 -0.99 11.56 7.40
C THR A 55 -1.79 10.27 7.49
N LEU A 56 -1.16 9.16 7.22
CA LEU A 56 -1.82 7.86 7.21
C LEU A 56 -1.83 7.25 8.62
N PRO A 57 -2.90 6.54 9.03
CA PRO A 57 -3.07 6.06 10.40
C PRO A 57 -1.97 5.11 10.89
N TYR A 58 -1.31 4.40 9.97
CA TYR A 58 -0.38 3.34 10.34
C TYR A 58 1.07 3.60 9.97
N HIS A 59 1.32 4.33 8.89
CA HIS A 59 2.68 4.65 8.44
C HIS A 59 2.70 5.81 7.47
N GLY A 60 3.52 6.80 7.78
CA GLY A 60 3.93 7.82 6.86
C GLY A 60 2.83 8.78 6.41
N ARG A 61 3.07 9.40 5.29
CA ARG A 61 2.18 10.40 4.69
C ARG A 61 2.15 10.24 3.18
N ILE A 62 1.04 10.68 2.58
CA ILE A 62 0.87 10.73 1.13
C ILE A 62 0.35 12.11 0.75
N GLY A 63 0.73 12.58 -0.42
CA GLY A 63 0.23 13.86 -0.94
C GLY A 63 0.21 13.86 -2.46
N LEU A 64 -0.61 14.77 -2.99
CA LEU A 64 -0.75 15.06 -4.41
C LEU A 64 -0.17 16.45 -4.68
N PHE A 65 0.79 16.55 -5.59
CA PHE A 65 1.50 17.80 -5.86
C PHE A 65 1.56 18.06 -7.36
N HIS A 66 1.53 19.34 -7.72
CA HIS A 66 1.88 19.75 -9.08
C HIS A 66 3.36 19.45 -9.35
N SER A 67 3.71 19.04 -10.56
CA SER A 67 5.10 18.69 -10.92
C SER A 67 6.11 19.82 -10.67
N ASP A 68 5.65 21.08 -10.76
CA ASP A 68 6.48 22.27 -10.54
C ASP A 68 6.71 22.58 -9.05
N ASN A 69 6.00 21.90 -8.14
CA ASN A 69 6.14 22.11 -6.71
C ASN A 69 7.54 21.68 -6.23
N ALA A 70 8.15 22.45 -5.34
CA ALA A 70 9.47 22.16 -4.77
C ALA A 70 9.55 20.75 -4.14
N PHE A 71 8.47 20.30 -3.47
CA PHE A 71 8.41 18.95 -2.90
C PHE A 71 8.41 17.82 -3.94
N SER A 72 8.04 18.10 -5.18
CA SER A 72 8.13 17.12 -6.26
C SER A 72 9.52 17.05 -6.90
N LYS A 73 10.35 18.07 -6.70
CA LYS A 73 11.71 18.16 -7.26
C LYS A 73 12.77 17.56 -6.33
N GLU A 74 12.62 17.74 -5.03
CA GLU A 74 13.57 17.26 -4.00
C GLU A 74 12.92 16.24 -3.08
N LEU A 75 12.81 15.00 -3.54
CA LEU A 75 12.22 13.94 -2.74
C LEU A 75 13.23 13.33 -1.74
N PRO A 76 12.81 13.06 -0.50
CA PRO A 76 13.61 12.25 0.43
C PRO A 76 13.97 10.89 -0.17
N LYS A 77 15.12 10.34 0.20
CA LYS A 77 15.61 9.04 -0.32
C LYS A 77 14.65 7.86 -0.11
N ASN A 78 13.78 7.94 0.88
CA ASN A 78 12.76 6.94 1.19
C ASN A 78 11.37 7.25 0.59
N ALA A 79 11.25 8.31 -0.20
CA ALA A 79 10.00 8.63 -0.87
C ALA A 79 9.76 7.72 -2.08
N LEU A 80 8.52 7.33 -2.25
CA LEU A 80 8.04 6.70 -3.47
C LEU A 80 7.15 7.70 -4.20
N SER A 81 7.25 7.76 -5.52
CA SER A 81 6.41 8.65 -6.30
C SER A 81 5.95 8.02 -7.60
N VAL A 82 4.79 8.46 -8.07
CA VAL A 82 4.23 8.11 -9.38
C VAL A 82 3.62 9.34 -10.01
N VAL A 83 3.56 9.38 -11.34
CA VAL A 83 3.10 10.54 -12.12
C VAL A 83 1.71 10.28 -12.68
N ILE A 84 0.84 11.28 -12.58
CA ILE A 84 -0.47 11.35 -13.22
C ILE A 84 -0.38 12.40 -14.33
N LYS A 85 -0.62 12.01 -15.57
CA LYS A 85 -0.47 12.88 -16.74
C LYS A 85 -1.67 13.80 -16.96
N ASP A 86 -2.87 13.34 -16.68
CA ASP A 86 -4.11 14.08 -16.89
C ASP A 86 -4.91 14.15 -15.59
N GLU A 87 -5.06 15.37 -15.09
CA GLU A 87 -5.78 15.64 -13.84
C GLU A 87 -7.27 15.29 -13.95
N THR A 88 -7.89 15.69 -15.04
CA THR A 88 -9.35 15.65 -15.18
C THR A 88 -9.90 14.23 -15.24
N ALA A 89 -9.10 13.30 -15.77
CA ALA A 89 -9.49 11.90 -15.95
C ALA A 89 -9.53 11.10 -14.63
N TYR A 90 -8.89 11.60 -13.57
CA TYR A 90 -8.66 10.81 -12.35
C TYR A 90 -9.24 11.42 -11.07
N MET A 91 -9.65 12.69 -11.07
CA MET A 91 -10.16 13.35 -9.88
C MET A 91 -11.59 12.90 -9.51
N PRO A 92 -11.95 12.87 -8.23
CA PRO A 92 -11.08 13.05 -7.08
C PRO A 92 -10.17 11.85 -6.81
N ILE A 93 -8.95 12.12 -6.34
CA ILE A 93 -8.04 11.04 -5.92
C ILE A 93 -8.24 10.77 -4.44
N THR A 94 -8.41 9.50 -4.09
CA THR A 94 -8.65 9.08 -2.72
C THR A 94 -7.58 8.09 -2.28
N VAL A 95 -7.06 8.26 -1.06
CA VAL A 95 -6.26 7.26 -0.36
C VAL A 95 -7.11 6.56 0.69
N ARG A 96 -7.08 5.24 0.73
CA ARG A 96 -7.91 4.46 1.63
C ARG A 96 -7.26 3.16 2.09
N SER A 97 -7.84 2.57 3.11
CA SER A 97 -7.54 1.19 3.50
C SER A 97 -7.91 0.20 2.40
N ARG A 98 -7.19 -0.90 2.35
CA ARG A 98 -7.50 -2.03 1.47
C ARG A 98 -8.88 -2.62 1.79
N ARG A 99 -9.63 -2.97 0.75
CA ARG A 99 -10.92 -3.67 0.84
C ARG A 99 -10.84 -5.08 0.23
N SER A 100 -11.75 -5.94 0.67
CA SER A 100 -11.92 -7.25 0.00
C SER A 100 -12.39 -7.03 -1.43
N GLY A 101 -11.81 -7.77 -2.37
CA GLY A 101 -12.17 -7.63 -3.79
C GLY A 101 -11.34 -6.60 -4.57
N ASP A 102 -10.50 -5.80 -3.94
CA ASP A 102 -9.63 -4.83 -4.62
C ASP A 102 -8.83 -5.47 -5.76
N LYS A 103 -8.90 -4.85 -6.94
CA LYS A 103 -8.23 -5.29 -8.17
C LYS A 103 -7.48 -4.13 -8.80
N ILE A 104 -6.28 -4.40 -9.29
CA ILE A 104 -5.43 -3.44 -10.01
C ILE A 104 -5.15 -3.95 -11.42
N VAL A 105 -5.13 -3.06 -12.41
CA VAL A 105 -4.76 -3.38 -13.79
C VAL A 105 -3.26 -3.12 -13.97
N LEU A 106 -2.54 -4.15 -14.38
CA LEU A 106 -1.08 -4.15 -14.50
C LEU A 106 -0.66 -4.40 -15.93
N ASN A 107 0.58 -4.04 -16.25
CA ASN A 107 1.25 -4.22 -17.55
C ASN A 107 0.60 -3.42 -18.68
N LYS A 108 1.36 -2.45 -19.24
CA LYS A 108 0.87 -1.55 -20.31
C LYS A 108 0.74 -2.25 -21.65
N ASP A 109 1.66 -3.17 -21.95
CA ASP A 109 1.70 -3.85 -23.25
C ASP A 109 0.61 -4.91 -23.37
N GLN A 110 0.37 -5.65 -22.30
CA GLN A 110 -0.68 -6.67 -22.19
C GLN A 110 -1.44 -6.49 -20.86
N PRO A 111 -2.42 -5.57 -20.82
CA PRO A 111 -3.13 -5.26 -19.59
C PRO A 111 -3.87 -6.48 -19.01
N PHE A 112 -3.64 -6.76 -17.75
CA PHE A 112 -4.37 -7.79 -17.01
C PHE A 112 -4.75 -7.31 -15.62
N THR A 113 -5.87 -7.83 -15.12
CA THR A 113 -6.38 -7.50 -13.80
C THR A 113 -5.88 -8.50 -12.75
N LYS A 114 -5.30 -8.00 -11.66
CA LYS A 114 -4.84 -8.80 -10.53
C LYS A 114 -5.50 -8.38 -9.23
N LYS A 115 -5.97 -9.35 -8.44
CA LYS A 115 -6.44 -9.07 -7.07
C LYS A 115 -5.26 -8.58 -6.21
N VAL A 116 -5.45 -7.49 -5.47
CA VAL A 116 -4.43 -6.94 -4.55
C VAL A 116 -4.04 -7.97 -3.48
N SER A 117 -4.99 -8.77 -3.01
CA SER A 117 -4.70 -9.88 -2.10
C SER A 117 -3.73 -10.90 -2.69
N ARG A 118 -3.87 -11.22 -3.99
CA ARG A 118 -2.96 -12.14 -4.69
C ARG A 118 -1.59 -11.51 -4.91
N LEU A 119 -1.55 -10.21 -5.25
CA LEU A 119 -0.29 -9.46 -5.36
C LEU A 119 0.54 -9.56 -4.07
N PHE A 120 -0.10 -9.40 -2.90
CA PHE A 120 0.60 -9.52 -1.62
C PHE A 120 1.08 -10.94 -1.31
N VAL A 121 0.30 -11.97 -1.70
CA VAL A 121 0.72 -13.37 -1.55
C VAL A 121 1.94 -13.67 -2.39
N ASP A 122 1.92 -13.28 -3.67
CA ASP A 122 3.01 -13.54 -4.61
C ASP A 122 4.30 -12.83 -4.19
N LYS A 123 4.18 -11.63 -3.62
CA LYS A 123 5.30 -10.87 -3.04
C LYS A 123 5.67 -11.30 -1.61
N LYS A 124 5.03 -12.34 -1.05
CA LYS A 124 5.25 -12.86 0.31
C LYS A 124 5.14 -11.79 1.41
N ILE A 125 4.29 -10.79 1.22
CA ILE A 125 4.10 -9.71 2.18
C ILE A 125 3.43 -10.26 3.45
N PRO A 126 3.93 -9.99 4.66
CA PRO A 126 3.31 -10.39 5.92
C PRO A 126 1.92 -9.76 6.08
N ASP A 127 1.00 -10.48 6.74
CA ASP A 127 -0.40 -10.03 6.91
C ASP A 127 -0.54 -8.68 7.63
N GLU A 128 0.33 -8.42 8.60
CA GLU A 128 0.38 -7.14 9.30
C GLU A 128 0.68 -5.99 8.32
N GLU A 129 1.67 -6.15 7.45
CA GLU A 129 2.01 -5.15 6.43
C GLU A 129 0.89 -5.02 5.38
N ARG A 130 0.20 -6.14 5.04
CA ARG A 130 -0.96 -6.09 4.14
C ARG A 130 -2.12 -5.29 4.72
N ARG A 131 -2.30 -5.32 6.05
CA ARG A 131 -3.36 -4.55 6.75
C ARG A 131 -3.04 -3.06 6.78
N LYS A 132 -1.76 -2.71 6.85
CA LYS A 132 -1.27 -1.33 6.87
C LYS A 132 -1.19 -0.71 5.47
N ALA A 133 -1.21 -1.52 4.42
CA ALA A 133 -1.10 -1.04 3.06
C ALA A 133 -2.28 -0.13 2.68
N CYS A 134 -1.96 1.05 2.16
CA CYS A 134 -2.95 1.95 1.60
C CYS A 134 -3.13 1.71 0.10
N ILE A 135 -4.29 2.11 -0.39
CA ILE A 135 -4.70 2.01 -1.80
C ILE A 135 -5.04 3.41 -2.28
N VAL A 136 -4.50 3.82 -3.39
CA VAL A 136 -4.85 5.08 -4.06
C VAL A 136 -5.79 4.77 -5.21
N THR A 137 -6.93 5.44 -5.24
CA THR A 137 -7.96 5.28 -6.28
C THR A 137 -8.31 6.62 -6.91
N ASP A 138 -8.82 6.57 -8.12
CA ASP A 138 -9.45 7.71 -8.80
C ASP A 138 -10.92 7.88 -8.41
N GLY A 139 -11.59 8.88 -9.02
CA GLY A 139 -13.00 9.19 -8.82
C GLY A 139 -13.95 8.09 -9.28
N GLU A 140 -13.54 7.20 -10.17
CA GLU A 140 -14.31 6.03 -10.59
C GLU A 140 -14.04 4.80 -9.72
N GLY A 141 -13.16 4.91 -8.72
CA GLY A 141 -12.79 3.82 -7.83
C GLY A 141 -11.78 2.84 -8.42
N ARG A 142 -11.18 3.14 -9.59
CA ARG A 142 -10.08 2.34 -10.15
C ARG A 142 -8.84 2.51 -9.30
N ILE A 143 -8.14 1.41 -9.02
CA ILE A 143 -6.89 1.47 -8.26
C ILE A 143 -5.78 1.97 -9.16
N LEU A 144 -5.24 3.13 -8.82
CA LEU A 144 -4.10 3.74 -9.47
C LEU A 144 -2.77 3.21 -8.90
N TRP A 145 -2.67 3.16 -7.59
CA TRP A 145 -1.40 2.84 -6.93
C TRP A 145 -1.59 2.09 -5.62
N VAL A 146 -0.70 1.15 -5.38
CA VAL A 146 -0.50 0.50 -4.08
C VAL A 146 0.95 0.80 -3.67
N PRO A 147 1.21 1.87 -2.89
CA PRO A 147 2.55 2.35 -2.58
C PRO A 147 3.49 1.26 -2.09
N GLY A 148 4.66 1.16 -2.72
CA GLY A 148 5.66 0.12 -2.44
C GLY A 148 5.36 -1.27 -3.02
N TYR A 149 4.20 -1.48 -3.65
CA TYR A 149 3.83 -2.80 -4.15
C TYR A 149 3.50 -2.86 -5.63
N ALA A 150 2.69 -1.95 -6.14
CA ALA A 150 2.33 -1.93 -7.57
C ALA A 150 1.77 -0.57 -7.99
N GLN A 151 1.99 -0.22 -9.24
CA GLN A 151 1.32 0.88 -9.95
C GLN A 151 0.48 0.31 -11.10
N SER A 152 -0.63 0.98 -11.41
CA SER A 152 -1.50 0.58 -12.52
C SER A 152 -0.99 1.09 -13.86
N VAL A 153 -1.53 0.53 -14.93
CA VAL A 153 -1.25 0.98 -16.31
C VAL A 153 -1.66 2.43 -16.59
N TRP A 154 -2.54 2.96 -15.76
CA TRP A 154 -3.07 4.34 -15.89
C TRP A 154 -2.05 5.41 -15.49
N LEU A 155 -1.00 5.03 -14.75
CA LEU A 155 0.03 5.95 -14.31
C LEU A 155 1.19 5.99 -15.31
N SER A 156 1.87 7.13 -15.37
CA SER A 156 3.06 7.30 -16.20
C SER A 156 4.33 7.06 -15.39
N GLU A 157 5.39 6.63 -16.10
CA GLU A 157 6.74 6.53 -15.53
C GLU A 157 7.61 7.76 -15.84
N ASN A 158 7.19 8.59 -16.81
CA ASN A 158 8.00 9.70 -17.31
C ASN A 158 7.40 11.07 -16.99
N ASP A 159 8.25 11.98 -16.53
CA ASP A 159 7.96 13.38 -16.15
C ASP A 159 7.94 14.38 -17.35
N ASN A 160 8.04 13.91 -18.59
CA ASN A 160 8.37 14.77 -19.73
C ASN A 160 7.21 15.62 -20.30
N GLU A 161 6.08 15.74 -19.61
CA GLU A 161 4.94 16.54 -20.07
C GLU A 161 4.66 17.74 -19.17
N GLN A 162 4.27 18.86 -19.78
CA GLN A 162 4.14 20.19 -19.16
C GLN A 162 3.09 20.30 -18.06
N THR A 163 2.18 19.35 -17.95
CA THR A 163 1.12 19.37 -16.92
C THR A 163 0.98 17.97 -16.33
N CYS A 164 1.69 17.70 -15.26
CA CYS A 164 1.56 16.45 -14.54
C CYS A 164 1.47 16.68 -13.04
N TYR A 165 0.79 15.76 -12.38
CA TYR A 165 0.69 15.69 -10.94
C TYR A 165 1.51 14.52 -10.45
N ARG A 166 2.07 14.66 -9.28
CA ARG A 166 2.87 13.64 -8.64
C ARG A 166 2.24 13.22 -7.33
N LEU A 167 1.92 11.95 -7.23
CA LEU A 167 1.61 11.33 -5.96
C LEU A 167 2.93 10.97 -5.27
N ILE A 168 3.09 11.40 -4.04
CA ILE A 168 4.29 11.15 -3.24
C ILE A 168 3.89 10.45 -1.95
N TYR A 169 4.53 9.31 -1.67
CA TYR A 169 4.36 8.57 -0.43
C TYR A 169 5.70 8.49 0.30
N ILE A 170 5.69 8.85 1.58
CA ILE A 170 6.84 8.76 2.48
C ILE A 170 6.44 7.83 3.64
N LYS A 171 7.19 6.76 3.80
CA LYS A 171 7.00 5.80 4.90
C LYS A 171 7.63 6.29 6.19
#